data_20fe1c9048e0e6df527b0ec5e1b2e38e
#
_entry.id   20fe1c9048e0e6df527b0ec5e1b2e38e
#
_cell.length_a   1.000
_cell.length_b   1.000
_cell.length_c   1.000
_cell.angle_alpha   90.00
_cell.angle_beta   90.00
_cell.angle_gamma   90.00
#
_symmetry.space_group_name_H-M   'P 1'
#
loop_
_entity.id
_entity.type
_entity.pdbx_description
1 polymer ?
#
loop_
_entity_poly.entity_id
_entity_poly.type
_entity_poly.pdbx_seq_one_letter_code
_entity_poly.pdbx_strand_id
1 'polypeptide(L)'
;MITIRNEEERDYKVVEEITRKAFYNLYIPGCAEHYLVHIMRGHEDFIPELEFVIELDGQVIGNIMYTKARLVDEAGTEKEILTFGPVSIAPEYQRRGYGKMLIEHSFEQAVRLGYDVVVILGSPMNYVGCGFKSSRKLNICMENGKYPAAMMVK
;
A
#
# COMPACT_ATOMS: atom_id res chain seq x y z
N MET A 1 1.26 -22.97 -5.90
CA MET A 1 0.51 -22.65 -4.68
C MET A 1 0.80 -21.20 -4.28
N ILE A 2 -0.22 -20.45 -3.92
CA ILE A 2 -0.10 -19.04 -3.52
C ILE A 2 -0.22 -18.95 -2.01
N THR A 3 0.72 -18.23 -1.37
CA THR A 3 0.72 -17.98 0.08
C THR A 3 0.92 -16.49 0.32
N ILE A 4 0.11 -15.92 1.21
CA ILE A 4 0.26 -14.54 1.68
C ILE A 4 0.59 -14.61 3.17
N ARG A 5 1.71 -14.01 3.57
CA ARG A 5 2.21 -14.01 4.95
C ARG A 5 2.90 -12.69 5.26
N ASN A 6 3.16 -12.46 6.53
CA ASN A 6 3.94 -11.30 6.93
C ASN A 6 5.37 -11.37 6.40
N GLU A 7 5.95 -10.22 6.11
CA GLU A 7 7.35 -10.10 5.73
C GLU A 7 8.25 -10.53 6.89
N GLU A 8 9.32 -11.25 6.55
CA GLU A 8 10.39 -11.60 7.48
C GLU A 8 11.69 -10.94 7.03
N GLU A 9 12.66 -10.84 7.91
CA GLU A 9 13.96 -10.23 7.60
C GLU A 9 14.62 -10.85 6.36
N ARG A 10 14.47 -12.15 6.18
CA ARG A 10 15.01 -12.86 5.00
C ARG A 10 14.41 -12.37 3.68
N ASP A 11 13.26 -11.69 3.72
CA ASP A 11 12.55 -11.19 2.54
C ASP A 11 12.96 -9.78 2.15
N TYR A 12 13.60 -9.03 3.03
CA TYR A 12 13.87 -7.60 2.84
C TYR A 12 14.55 -7.30 1.50
N LYS A 13 15.56 -8.07 1.17
CA LYS A 13 16.34 -7.85 -0.05
C LYS A 13 15.52 -8.10 -1.30
N VAL A 14 14.77 -9.20 -1.35
CA VAL A 14 13.96 -9.55 -2.52
C VAL A 14 12.79 -8.57 -2.66
N VAL A 15 12.19 -8.11 -1.56
CA VAL A 15 11.12 -7.12 -1.58
C VAL A 15 11.62 -5.79 -2.16
N GLU A 16 12.78 -5.31 -1.73
CA GLU A 16 13.37 -4.08 -2.25
C GLU A 16 13.71 -4.20 -3.73
N GLU A 17 14.21 -5.36 -4.15
CA GLU A 17 14.52 -5.59 -5.57
C GLU A 17 13.26 -5.65 -6.43
N ILE A 18 12.19 -6.29 -5.98
CA ILE A 18 10.91 -6.33 -6.67
C ILE A 18 10.34 -4.91 -6.79
N THR A 19 10.38 -4.13 -5.71
CA THR A 19 9.91 -2.75 -5.70
C THR A 19 10.69 -1.90 -6.71
N ARG A 20 12.01 -2.05 -6.72
CA ARG A 20 12.87 -1.33 -7.67
C ARG A 20 12.49 -1.66 -9.11
N LYS A 21 12.29 -2.92 -9.44
CA LYS A 21 11.92 -3.35 -10.80
C LYS A 21 10.52 -2.89 -11.18
N ALA A 22 9.56 -2.96 -10.26
CA ALA A 22 8.17 -2.59 -10.52
C ALA A 22 8.01 -1.09 -10.80
N PHE A 23 8.80 -0.23 -10.14
CA PHE A 23 8.71 1.22 -10.25
C PHE A 23 9.81 1.85 -11.11
N TYR A 24 10.70 1.06 -11.69
CA TYR A 24 11.82 1.59 -12.46
C TYR A 24 11.33 2.41 -13.65
N ASN A 25 11.74 3.69 -13.70
CA ASN A 25 11.37 4.67 -14.73
C ASN A 25 9.85 4.91 -14.87
N LEU A 26 9.04 4.53 -13.87
CA LEU A 26 7.58 4.69 -13.96
C LEU A 26 7.15 6.14 -13.76
N TYR A 27 7.66 6.80 -12.72
CA TYR A 27 7.29 8.18 -12.35
C TYR A 27 8.45 9.15 -12.47
N ILE A 28 9.68 8.70 -12.19
CA ILE A 28 10.91 9.47 -12.28
C ILE A 28 11.98 8.59 -12.93
N PRO A 29 13.07 9.16 -13.48
CA PRO A 29 14.20 8.35 -13.92
C PRO A 29 14.75 7.49 -12.77
N GLY A 30 14.90 6.19 -13.01
CA GLY A 30 15.19 5.24 -11.95
C GLY A 30 13.97 5.00 -11.08
N CYS A 31 14.13 4.90 -9.78
CA CYS A 31 13.03 4.92 -8.82
C CYS A 31 13.54 5.22 -7.40
N ALA A 32 12.63 5.66 -6.53
CA ALA A 32 12.92 5.91 -5.11
C ALA A 32 12.11 4.99 -4.19
N GLU A 33 11.14 4.26 -4.72
CA GLU A 33 10.20 3.46 -3.93
C GLU A 33 10.90 2.34 -3.16
N HIS A 34 11.93 1.73 -3.73
CA HIS A 34 12.71 0.69 -3.03
C HIS A 34 13.47 1.26 -1.83
N TYR A 35 13.95 2.50 -1.91
CA TYR A 35 14.57 3.19 -0.80
C TYR A 35 13.53 3.54 0.27
N LEU A 36 12.34 3.97 -0.15
CA LEU A 36 11.24 4.23 0.76
C LEU A 36 10.88 2.98 1.57
N VAL A 37 10.78 1.82 0.91
CA VAL A 37 10.54 0.55 1.60
C VAL A 37 11.63 0.29 2.64
N HIS A 38 12.89 0.50 2.28
CA HIS A 38 14.02 0.28 3.17
C HIS A 38 13.94 1.13 4.45
N ILE A 39 13.72 2.44 4.30
CA ILE A 39 13.68 3.35 5.46
C ILE A 39 12.39 3.25 6.26
N MET A 40 11.28 2.88 5.61
CA MET A 40 9.96 2.85 6.26
C MET A 40 9.89 1.78 7.34
N ARG A 41 10.63 0.69 7.21
CA ARG A 41 10.67 -0.37 8.22
C ARG A 41 11.13 0.11 9.59
N GLY A 42 11.92 1.19 9.66
CA GLY A 42 12.34 1.81 10.90
C GLY A 42 11.49 3.00 11.35
N HIS A 43 10.45 3.34 10.59
CA HIS A 43 9.60 4.48 10.90
C HIS A 43 8.58 4.13 11.99
N GLU A 44 8.27 5.09 12.88
CA GLU A 44 7.32 4.87 13.99
C GLU A 44 5.89 4.55 13.54
N ASP A 45 5.48 5.00 12.34
CA ASP A 45 4.15 4.75 11.78
C ASP A 45 4.05 3.45 10.99
N PHE A 46 5.15 2.74 10.81
CA PHE A 46 5.16 1.44 10.14
C PHE A 46 4.40 0.40 10.96
N ILE A 47 3.60 -0.42 10.29
CA ILE A 47 2.79 -1.46 10.94
C ILE A 47 3.26 -2.83 10.44
N PRO A 48 4.19 -3.48 11.18
CA PRO A 48 4.72 -4.79 10.77
C PRO A 48 3.65 -5.85 10.57
N GLU A 49 2.57 -5.80 11.33
CA GLU A 49 1.46 -6.75 11.26
C GLU A 49 0.67 -6.63 9.95
N LEU A 50 0.85 -5.52 9.21
CA LEU A 50 0.21 -5.27 7.92
C LEU A 50 1.21 -5.22 6.77
N GLU A 51 2.44 -5.60 7.00
CA GLU A 51 3.44 -5.80 5.95
C GLU A 51 3.34 -7.24 5.46
N PHE A 52 2.90 -7.43 4.22
CA PHE A 52 2.69 -8.75 3.65
C PHE A 52 3.51 -8.97 2.40
N VAL A 53 3.96 -10.20 2.23
CA VAL A 53 4.52 -10.69 0.98
C VAL A 53 3.58 -11.74 0.40
N ILE A 54 3.57 -11.85 -0.92
CA ILE A 54 2.86 -12.91 -1.63
C ILE A 54 3.90 -13.82 -2.30
N GLU A 55 3.77 -15.13 -2.06
CA GLU A 55 4.63 -16.14 -2.63
C GLU A 55 3.87 -16.97 -3.66
N LEU A 56 4.55 -17.31 -4.73
CA LEU A 56 4.11 -18.32 -5.70
C LEU A 56 5.15 -19.44 -5.71
N ASP A 57 4.71 -20.63 -5.32
CA ASP A 57 5.56 -21.82 -5.23
C ASP A 57 6.86 -21.60 -4.42
N GLY A 58 6.72 -20.89 -3.29
CA GLY A 58 7.82 -20.62 -2.37
C GLY A 58 8.70 -19.42 -2.72
N GLN A 59 8.39 -18.73 -3.83
CA GLN A 59 9.14 -17.55 -4.27
C GLN A 59 8.33 -16.30 -4.02
N VAL A 60 8.90 -15.31 -3.34
CA VAL A 60 8.27 -14.01 -3.14
C VAL A 60 8.16 -13.28 -4.47
N ILE A 61 6.94 -12.88 -4.84
CA ILE A 61 6.66 -12.19 -6.10
C ILE A 61 6.06 -10.80 -5.91
N GLY A 62 5.76 -10.41 -4.68
CA GLY A 62 5.21 -9.08 -4.40
C GLY A 62 5.11 -8.77 -2.93
N ASN A 63 4.75 -7.52 -2.63
CA ASN A 63 4.54 -7.07 -1.26
C ASN A 63 3.59 -5.87 -1.20
N ILE A 64 3.07 -5.64 0.00
CA ILE A 64 2.31 -4.43 0.36
C ILE A 64 2.78 -3.95 1.73
N MET A 65 2.90 -2.63 1.89
CA MET A 65 3.37 -2.00 3.13
C MET A 65 2.37 -0.96 3.59
N TYR A 66 2.04 -0.97 4.87
CA TYR A 66 1.13 -0.01 5.48
C TYR A 66 1.81 0.89 6.48
N THR A 67 1.32 2.12 6.57
CA THR A 67 1.69 3.06 7.62
C THR A 67 0.44 3.71 8.18
N LYS A 68 0.56 4.23 9.42
CA LYS A 68 -0.50 5.02 10.04
C LYS A 68 -0.54 6.41 9.44
N ALA A 69 -1.76 6.96 9.35
CA ALA A 69 -1.99 8.33 8.96
C ALA A 69 -3.14 8.88 9.80
N ARG A 70 -3.51 10.13 9.64
CA ARG A 70 -4.58 10.75 10.41
C ARG A 70 -5.48 11.59 9.52
N LEU A 71 -6.79 11.51 9.79
CA LEU A 71 -7.77 12.46 9.31
C LEU A 71 -8.02 13.47 10.43
N VAL A 72 -8.05 14.75 10.08
CA VAL A 72 -8.30 15.84 11.03
C VAL A 72 -9.54 16.59 10.54
N ASP A 73 -10.53 16.76 11.41
CA ASP A 73 -11.75 17.52 11.07
C ASP A 73 -11.56 19.02 11.34
N GLU A 74 -12.59 19.82 11.03
CA GLU A 74 -12.57 21.27 11.23
C GLU A 74 -12.42 21.69 12.69
N ALA A 75 -12.83 20.83 13.62
CA ALA A 75 -12.70 21.07 15.06
C ALA A 75 -11.35 20.63 15.61
N GLY A 76 -10.47 20.06 14.79
CA GLY A 76 -9.16 19.54 15.19
C GLY A 76 -9.21 18.14 15.76
N THR A 77 -10.34 17.45 15.71
CA THR A 77 -10.46 16.05 16.14
C THR A 77 -9.74 15.16 15.14
N GLU A 78 -8.90 14.26 15.65
CA GLU A 78 -8.09 13.36 14.83
C GLU A 78 -8.67 11.94 14.85
N LYS A 79 -8.61 11.28 13.69
CA LYS A 79 -8.91 9.85 13.55
C LYS A 79 -7.71 9.16 12.94
N GLU A 80 -7.18 8.13 13.62
CA GLU A 80 -6.11 7.30 13.07
C GLU A 80 -6.67 6.43 11.95
N ILE A 81 -6.01 6.49 10.79
CA ILE A 81 -6.35 5.72 9.60
C ILE A 81 -5.10 5.05 9.04
N LEU A 82 -5.28 4.32 7.95
CA LEU A 82 -4.18 3.67 7.24
C LEU A 82 -3.94 4.29 5.88
N THR A 83 -2.71 4.23 5.45
CA THR A 83 -2.33 4.37 4.05
C THR A 83 -1.41 3.21 3.70
N PHE A 84 -1.43 2.75 2.45
CA PHE A 84 -0.46 1.78 1.99
C PHE A 84 0.33 2.33 0.81
N GLY A 85 1.50 1.76 0.63
CA GLY A 85 2.42 2.06 -0.46
C GLY A 85 3.86 1.96 0.02
N PRO A 86 4.75 1.44 -0.81
CA PRO A 86 4.44 0.88 -2.13
C PRO A 86 3.70 -0.46 -2.07
N VAL A 87 2.94 -0.75 -3.14
CA VAL A 87 2.45 -2.08 -3.46
C VAL A 87 3.17 -2.52 -4.73
N SER A 88 3.83 -3.65 -4.68
CA SER A 88 4.64 -4.10 -5.81
C SER A 88 4.38 -5.56 -6.14
N ILE A 89 4.29 -5.84 -7.45
CA ILE A 89 4.32 -7.21 -7.97
C ILE A 89 5.46 -7.25 -8.98
N ALA A 90 6.26 -8.32 -8.94
CA ALA A 90 7.34 -8.51 -9.88
C ALA A 90 6.81 -8.37 -11.32
N PRO A 91 7.53 -7.65 -12.21
CA PRO A 91 7.00 -7.36 -13.56
C PRO A 91 6.49 -8.57 -14.33
N GLU A 92 7.14 -9.72 -14.23
CA GLU A 92 6.74 -10.94 -14.93
C GLU A 92 5.46 -11.57 -14.40
N TYR A 93 4.98 -11.13 -13.24
CA TYR A 93 3.75 -11.63 -12.62
C TYR A 93 2.63 -10.60 -12.55
N GLN A 94 2.84 -9.40 -13.10
CA GLN A 94 1.82 -8.35 -13.11
C GLN A 94 0.63 -8.69 -13.98
N ARG A 95 -0.53 -8.06 -13.67
CA ARG A 95 -1.80 -8.19 -14.42
C ARG A 95 -2.38 -9.58 -14.39
N ARG A 96 -2.12 -10.35 -13.34
CA ARG A 96 -2.64 -11.71 -13.14
C ARG A 96 -3.53 -11.81 -11.90
N GLY A 97 -3.86 -10.68 -11.25
CA GLY A 97 -4.71 -10.64 -10.07
C GLY A 97 -3.99 -10.79 -8.74
N TYR A 98 -2.67 -10.94 -8.72
CA TYR A 98 -1.91 -11.11 -7.47
C TYR A 98 -1.93 -9.85 -6.59
N GLY A 99 -1.85 -8.66 -7.20
CA GLY A 99 -1.95 -7.41 -6.45
C GLY A 99 -3.29 -7.26 -5.75
N LYS A 100 -4.38 -7.60 -6.44
CA LYS A 100 -5.72 -7.57 -5.86
C LYS A 100 -5.86 -8.56 -4.70
N MET A 101 -5.34 -9.77 -4.85
CA MET A 101 -5.35 -10.77 -3.78
C MET A 101 -4.62 -10.26 -2.54
N LEU A 102 -3.47 -9.65 -2.74
CA LEU A 102 -2.64 -9.09 -1.66
C LEU A 102 -3.36 -7.96 -0.93
N ILE A 103 -3.98 -7.05 -1.69
CA ILE A 103 -4.74 -5.92 -1.15
C ILE A 103 -5.95 -6.42 -0.35
N GLU A 104 -6.74 -7.33 -0.90
CA GLU A 104 -7.92 -7.87 -0.23
C GLU A 104 -7.57 -8.59 1.07
N HIS A 105 -6.51 -9.40 1.06
CA HIS A 105 -6.02 -10.06 2.27
C HIS A 105 -5.63 -9.03 3.35
N SER A 106 -4.91 -7.99 2.93
CA SER A 106 -4.47 -6.95 3.87
C SER A 106 -5.63 -6.18 4.47
N PHE A 107 -6.72 -5.95 3.72
CA PHE A 107 -7.93 -5.31 4.25
C PHE A 107 -8.57 -6.15 5.33
N GLU A 108 -8.67 -7.45 5.15
CA GLU A 108 -9.23 -8.34 6.17
C GLU A 108 -8.41 -8.26 7.47
N GLN A 109 -7.10 -8.24 7.36
CA GLN A 109 -6.23 -8.13 8.53
C GLN A 109 -6.33 -6.74 9.19
N ALA A 110 -6.44 -5.68 8.39
CA ALA A 110 -6.61 -4.32 8.91
C ALA A 110 -7.90 -4.19 9.71
N VAL A 111 -9.00 -4.76 9.22
CA VAL A 111 -10.28 -4.78 9.94
C VAL A 111 -10.14 -5.52 11.29
N ARG A 112 -9.44 -6.64 11.30
CA ARG A 112 -9.19 -7.40 12.54
C ARG A 112 -8.38 -6.61 13.56
N LEU A 113 -7.53 -5.69 13.11
CA LEU A 113 -6.76 -4.80 13.99
C LEU A 113 -7.54 -3.56 14.41
N GLY A 114 -8.79 -3.41 13.96
CA GLY A 114 -9.66 -2.31 14.35
C GLY A 114 -9.64 -1.09 13.43
N TYR A 115 -8.99 -1.16 12.30
CA TYR A 115 -8.99 -0.06 11.33
C TYR A 115 -10.19 -0.16 10.40
N ASP A 116 -10.73 1.00 10.03
CA ASP A 116 -11.94 1.08 9.20
C ASP A 116 -11.81 2.03 8.01
N VAL A 117 -10.70 2.73 7.87
CA VAL A 117 -10.47 3.68 6.76
C VAL A 117 -9.05 3.55 6.22
N VAL A 118 -8.94 3.48 4.90
CA VAL A 118 -7.67 3.52 4.17
C VAL A 118 -7.74 4.64 3.13
N VAL A 119 -6.74 5.52 3.14
CA VAL A 119 -6.60 6.60 2.15
C VAL A 119 -5.28 6.39 1.42
N ILE A 120 -5.30 6.43 0.10
CA ILE A 120 -4.11 6.24 -0.72
C ILE A 120 -4.01 7.27 -1.82
N LEU A 121 -2.82 7.39 -2.39
CA LEU A 121 -2.57 8.09 -3.65
C LEU A 121 -2.20 7.02 -4.68
N GLY A 122 -3.06 6.83 -5.68
CA GLY A 122 -2.83 5.81 -6.69
C GLY A 122 -3.72 5.99 -7.92
N SER A 123 -3.48 5.19 -8.93
CA SER A 123 -4.28 5.22 -10.14
C SER A 123 -5.69 4.66 -9.88
N PRO A 124 -6.76 5.43 -10.18
CA PRO A 124 -8.13 4.92 -10.04
C PRO A 124 -8.36 3.62 -10.81
N MET A 125 -7.72 3.44 -11.96
CA MET A 125 -7.84 2.22 -12.75
C MET A 125 -7.40 0.97 -11.98
N ASN A 126 -6.43 1.12 -11.08
CA ASN A 126 -5.90 -0.01 -10.31
C ASN A 126 -6.71 -0.32 -9.06
N TYR A 127 -7.39 0.68 -8.48
CA TYR A 127 -7.93 0.56 -7.12
C TYR A 127 -9.45 0.60 -7.03
N VAL A 128 -10.15 1.15 -8.03
CA VAL A 128 -11.62 1.16 -8.03
C VAL A 128 -12.18 -0.27 -7.92
N GLY A 129 -11.55 -1.24 -8.59
CA GLY A 129 -11.94 -2.66 -8.50
C GLY A 129 -11.76 -3.28 -7.12
N CYS A 130 -11.00 -2.64 -6.23
CA CYS A 130 -10.81 -3.05 -4.84
C CYS A 130 -11.77 -2.33 -3.87
N GLY A 131 -12.71 -1.53 -4.40
CA GLY A 131 -13.71 -0.83 -3.60
C GLY A 131 -13.31 0.59 -3.18
N PHE A 132 -12.20 1.12 -3.71
CA PHE A 132 -11.81 2.51 -3.45
C PHE A 132 -12.69 3.49 -4.22
N LYS A 133 -12.95 4.64 -3.59
CA LYS A 133 -13.71 5.76 -4.18
C LYS A 133 -12.85 7.00 -4.16
N SER A 134 -13.15 7.96 -5.06
CA SER A 134 -12.47 9.26 -5.03
C SER A 134 -12.68 9.93 -3.67
N SER A 135 -11.62 10.54 -3.13
CA SER A 135 -11.66 11.23 -1.84
C SER A 135 -12.69 12.37 -1.84
N ARG A 136 -12.92 13.00 -2.98
CA ARG A 136 -13.92 14.06 -3.14
C ARG A 136 -15.33 13.59 -2.78
N LYS A 137 -15.67 12.35 -3.11
CA LYS A 137 -17.00 11.78 -2.80
C LYS A 137 -17.24 11.65 -1.30
N LEU A 138 -16.18 11.55 -0.51
CA LEU A 138 -16.22 11.37 0.94
C LEU A 138 -15.75 12.63 1.69
N ASN A 139 -15.56 13.75 0.96
CA ASN A 139 -15.11 15.03 1.50
C ASN A 139 -13.78 14.93 2.28
N ILE A 140 -12.87 14.10 1.79
CA ILE A 140 -11.53 13.95 2.34
C ILE A 140 -10.55 14.64 1.39
N CYS A 141 -9.77 15.59 1.90
CA CYS A 141 -8.84 16.38 1.10
C CYS A 141 -7.44 16.39 1.70
N MET A 142 -6.48 16.93 0.94
CA MET A 142 -5.14 17.22 1.44
C MET A 142 -5.21 18.39 2.44
N GLU A 143 -4.15 18.56 3.22
CA GLU A 143 -3.99 19.65 4.19
C GLU A 143 -4.24 21.03 3.56
N ASN A 144 -3.88 21.20 2.29
CA ASN A 144 -4.09 22.45 1.54
C ASN A 144 -5.50 22.60 0.96
N GLY A 145 -6.44 21.71 1.29
CA GLY A 145 -7.82 21.74 0.81
C GLY A 145 -8.04 21.16 -0.58
N LYS A 146 -7.01 20.67 -1.25
CA LYS A 146 -7.12 20.11 -2.60
C LYS A 146 -7.58 18.65 -2.57
N TYR A 147 -8.24 18.23 -3.67
CA TYR A 147 -8.71 16.88 -3.90
C TYR A 147 -7.99 16.28 -5.11
N PRO A 148 -6.76 15.74 -4.95
CA PRO A 148 -6.07 15.12 -6.07
C PRO A 148 -6.90 13.97 -6.66
N ALA A 149 -6.92 13.84 -7.99
CA ALA A 149 -7.64 12.75 -8.65
C ALA A 149 -7.12 11.37 -8.22
N ALA A 150 -5.84 11.29 -7.88
CA ALA A 150 -5.21 10.05 -7.43
C ALA A 150 -5.50 9.73 -5.96
N MET A 151 -6.14 10.61 -5.18
CA MET A 151 -6.49 10.35 -3.79
C MET A 151 -7.75 9.49 -3.72
N MET A 152 -7.61 8.29 -3.20
CA MET A 152 -8.65 7.27 -3.12
C MET A 152 -8.88 6.85 -1.69
N VAL A 153 -10.12 6.51 -1.35
CA VAL A 153 -10.55 6.15 0.01
C VAL A 153 -11.35 4.85 0.01
N LYS A 154 -11.11 4.04 0.99
CA LYS A 154 -11.91 2.86 1.28
C LYS A 154 -12.21 2.71 2.76
#